data_9c4d9e9c501f73c47587493a9c06caa6
#
_entry.id   9c4d9e9c501f73c47587493a9c06caa6
#
_cell.length_a   1.000
_cell.length_b   1.000
_cell.length_c   1.000
_cell.angle_alpha   90.00
_cell.angle_beta   90.00
_cell.angle_gamma   90.00
#
_symmetry.space_group_name_H-M   'P 1'
#
loop_
_entity.id
_entity.type
_entity.pdbx_description
1 polymer ?
#
loop_
_entity_poly.entity_id
_entity_poly.type
_entity_poly.pdbx_seq_one_letter_code
_entity_poly.pdbx_strand_id
1 'polypeptide(L)' 'MTNLPQDPMMLYSAINMMLRDRYNSLDELCDDLDVDRRSLEQKLSEVGFEYSVRDNKFW' A
#
# COMPACT_ATOMS: atom_id res chain seq x y z
N MET A 1 -7.56 -12.40 -6.94
CA MET A 1 -6.10 -12.36 -6.80
C MET A 1 -5.58 -11.02 -7.27
N THR A 2 -4.65 -10.45 -6.56
CA THR A 2 -4.16 -9.11 -6.83
C THR A 2 -2.91 -9.12 -7.67
N ASN A 3 -2.88 -8.32 -8.73
CA ASN A 3 -1.71 -8.16 -9.57
C ASN A 3 -0.99 -6.87 -9.22
N LEU A 4 -0.42 -6.84 -8.02
CA LEU A 4 0.35 -5.67 -7.60
C LEU A 4 1.74 -5.71 -8.20
N PRO A 5 2.30 -4.55 -8.56
CA PRO A 5 3.68 -4.51 -9.05
C PRO A 5 4.65 -5.06 -8.03
N GLN A 6 5.69 -5.74 -8.49
CA GLN A 6 6.73 -6.23 -7.60
C GLN A 6 7.81 -5.20 -7.36
N ASP A 7 7.98 -4.28 -8.29
CA ASP A 7 8.93 -3.18 -8.12
C ASP A 7 8.44 -2.24 -7.02
N PRO A 8 9.27 -1.98 -5.99
CA PRO A 8 8.80 -1.17 -4.84
C PRO A 8 8.32 0.23 -5.21
N MET A 9 8.96 0.88 -6.19
CA MET A 9 8.54 2.22 -6.59
C MET A 9 7.21 2.18 -7.30
N MET A 10 7.00 1.20 -8.16
CA MET A 10 5.72 1.03 -8.84
C MET A 10 4.64 0.62 -7.86
N LEU A 11 4.99 -0.23 -6.89
CA LEU A 11 4.07 -0.64 -5.84
C LEU A 11 3.64 0.56 -5.00
N TYR A 12 4.59 1.40 -4.62
CA TYR A 12 4.31 2.62 -3.86
C TYR A 12 3.29 3.50 -4.61
N SER A 13 3.51 3.73 -5.89
CA SER A 13 2.61 4.56 -6.70
C SER A 13 1.22 3.94 -6.82
N ALA A 14 1.17 2.63 -7.07
CA ALA A 14 -0.11 1.93 -7.23
C ALA A 14 -0.92 1.94 -5.93
N ILE A 15 -0.27 1.64 -4.81
CA ILE A 15 -0.94 1.62 -3.52
C ILE A 15 -1.46 3.01 -3.14
N ASN A 16 -0.64 4.05 -3.33
CA ASN A 16 -1.07 5.40 -3.00
C ASN A 16 -2.23 5.87 -3.87
N MET A 17 -2.24 5.47 -5.13
CA MET A 17 -3.37 5.81 -6.01
C MET A 17 -4.65 5.17 -5.51
N MET A 18 -4.59 3.90 -5.09
CA MET A 18 -5.76 3.21 -4.58
C MET A 18 -6.23 3.79 -3.24
N LEU A 19 -5.30 4.15 -2.36
CA LEU A 19 -5.66 4.77 -1.09
C LEU A 19 -6.33 6.13 -1.31
N ARG A 20 -5.88 6.87 -2.32
CA ARG A 20 -6.48 8.18 -2.62
C ARG A 20 -7.88 8.03 -3.20
N ASP A 21 -8.07 7.06 -4.10
CA ASP A 21 -9.27 7.01 -4.94
C ASP A 21 -10.30 5.99 -4.46
N ARG A 22 -9.92 4.94 -3.75
CA ARG A 22 -10.80 3.80 -3.52
C ARG A 22 -10.94 3.37 -2.06
N TYR A 23 -9.92 3.55 -1.24
CA TYR A 23 -9.90 3.03 0.13
C TYR A 23 -9.61 4.13 1.13
N ASN A 24 -10.27 4.05 2.28
CA ASN A 24 -10.10 5.04 3.33
C ASN A 24 -9.00 4.68 4.32
N SER A 25 -8.44 3.48 4.21
CA SER A 25 -7.37 3.04 5.08
C SER A 25 -6.59 1.92 4.42
N LEU A 26 -5.38 1.68 4.93
CA LEU A 26 -4.58 0.58 4.44
C LEU A 26 -5.22 -0.77 4.78
N ASP A 27 -5.88 -0.86 5.94
CA ASP A 27 -6.57 -2.08 6.30
C ASP A 27 -7.68 -2.42 5.31
N GLU A 28 -8.44 -1.41 4.87
CA GLU A 28 -9.49 -1.63 3.88
C GLU A 28 -8.90 -2.14 2.57
N LEU A 29 -7.81 -1.53 2.13
CA LEU A 29 -7.15 -1.93 0.90
C LEU A 29 -6.68 -3.37 0.98
N CYS A 30 -5.97 -3.71 2.04
CA CYS A 30 -5.41 -5.04 2.21
C CYS A 30 -6.50 -6.11 2.32
N ASP A 31 -7.58 -5.77 3.02
CA ASP A 31 -8.69 -6.71 3.20
C ASP A 31 -9.38 -6.99 1.86
N ASP A 32 -9.65 -5.95 1.08
CA ASP A 32 -10.34 -6.10 -0.19
C ASP A 32 -9.49 -6.81 -1.23
N LEU A 33 -8.19 -6.54 -1.26
CA LEU A 33 -7.28 -7.13 -2.22
C LEU A 33 -6.68 -8.45 -1.75
N ASP A 34 -7.01 -8.87 -0.53
CA ASP A 34 -6.46 -10.09 0.08
C ASP A 34 -4.94 -10.05 0.12
N VAL A 35 -4.41 -8.94 0.60
CA VAL A 35 -2.97 -8.71 0.72
C VAL A 35 -2.61 -8.63 2.20
N ASP A 36 -1.51 -9.27 2.59
CA ASP A 36 -1.03 -9.19 3.96
C ASP A 36 -0.42 -7.81 4.21
N ARG A 37 -1.01 -7.06 5.14
CA ARG A 37 -0.58 -5.69 5.43
C ARG A 37 0.88 -5.63 5.88
N ARG A 38 1.27 -6.56 6.75
CA ARG A 38 2.64 -6.57 7.27
C ARG A 38 3.67 -6.75 6.16
N SER A 39 3.39 -7.68 5.25
CA SER A 39 4.28 -7.92 4.12
C SER A 39 4.37 -6.71 3.21
N LEU A 40 3.25 -6.06 2.96
CA LEU A 40 3.20 -4.87 2.13
C LEU A 40 4.00 -3.74 2.75
N GLU A 41 3.79 -3.49 4.05
CA GLU A 41 4.51 -2.43 4.74
C GLU A 41 6.00 -2.71 4.76
N GLN A 42 6.39 -3.97 4.99
CA GLN A 42 7.80 -4.34 5.02
C GLN A 42 8.45 -4.10 3.67
N LYS A 43 7.77 -4.50 2.60
CA LYS A 43 8.33 -4.33 1.26
C LYS A 43 8.56 -2.87 0.92
N LEU A 44 7.63 -2.00 1.30
CA LEU A 44 7.78 -0.57 1.03
C LEU A 44 8.77 0.08 1.99
N SER A 45 8.89 -0.41 3.22
CA SER A 45 9.85 0.13 4.16
C SER A 45 11.30 -0.14 3.74
N GLU A 46 11.52 -1.20 2.97
CA GLU A 46 12.85 -1.51 2.47
C GLU A 46 13.42 -0.43 1.56
N VAL A 47 12.54 0.34 0.93
CA VAL A 47 12.97 1.47 0.10
C VAL A 47 12.62 2.82 0.72
N GLY A 48 12.32 2.82 2.03
CA GLY A 48 12.18 4.04 2.79
C GLY A 48 10.77 4.63 2.89
N PHE A 49 9.74 3.89 2.49
CA PHE A 49 8.38 4.39 2.57
C PHE A 49 7.65 3.81 3.78
N GLU A 50 6.91 4.65 4.49
CA GLU A 50 6.11 4.25 5.64
C GLU A 50 4.69 4.77 5.49
N TYR A 51 3.72 3.99 6.00
CA TYR A 51 2.32 4.38 5.91
C TYR A 51 1.98 5.40 6.99
N SER A 52 1.34 6.49 6.56
CA SER A 52 0.82 7.51 7.48
C SER A 52 -0.69 7.30 7.64
N VAL A 53 -1.10 6.95 8.85
CA VAL A 53 -2.53 6.77 9.15
C VAL A 53 -3.27 8.09 8.97
N ARG A 54 -2.65 9.18 9.41
CA ARG A 54 -3.28 10.49 9.33
C ARG A 54 -3.55 10.91 7.90
N ASP A 55 -2.59 10.69 7.03
CA ASP A 55 -2.69 11.15 5.64
C ASP A 55 -3.17 10.07 4.69
N ASN A 56 -3.32 8.84 5.17
CA ASN A 56 -3.77 7.69 4.39
C ASN A 56 -2.93 7.49 3.13
N LYS A 57 -1.62 7.50 3.31
CA LYS A 57 -0.70 7.27 2.19
C LYS A 57 0.66 6.85 2.72
N PHE A 58 1.46 6.27 1.82
CA PHE A 58 2.86 5.99 2.08
C PHE A 58 3.70 7.18 1.64
N TRP A 59 4.74 7.46 2.41
CA TRP A 59 5.72 8.49 2.02
C TRP A 59 6.96 8.45 2.90
#